data_73f465825f5aaea0d6d3377fb6d2ac32
#
_entry.id   73f465825f5aaea0d6d3377fb6d2ac32
#
_cell.length_a   1.000
_cell.length_b   1.000
_cell.length_c   1.000
_cell.angle_alpha   90.00
_cell.angle_beta   90.00
_cell.angle_gamma   90.00
#
_symmetry.space_group_name_H-M   'P 1'
#
loop_
_entity.id
_entity.type
_entity.pdbx_description
1 polymer ?
#
loop_
_entity_poly.entity_id
_entity_poly.type
_entity_poly.pdbx_seq_one_letter_code
_entity_poly.pdbx_strand_id
1 'polypeptide(L)'
;HILFIASGAFHVAKPSDLLPELQGRLPIRVELRALTEGDFVRILTETDNALTLQYRALMDTEGVVVTFKEDGISAIAKIAAEVNQSVENIGARRLYTVMERIFEELSFVAPDKSGQSVIVNAQYVEDNLGDLTRDTDLSRYVL
;
A
#
# COMPACT_ATOMS: atom_id res chain seq x y z
N HIS A 1 13.07 29.90 -14.34
CA HIS A 1 11.72 29.34 -14.56
C HIS A 1 11.43 28.30 -13.47
N ILE A 2 10.21 28.36 -12.90
CA ILE A 2 9.74 27.43 -11.86
C ILE A 2 8.47 26.76 -12.38
N LEU A 3 8.44 25.42 -12.33
CA LEU A 3 7.25 24.63 -12.60
C LEU A 3 6.47 24.43 -11.29
N PHE A 4 5.20 24.84 -11.28
CA PHE A 4 4.29 24.58 -10.16
C PHE A 4 3.41 23.37 -10.47
N ILE A 5 3.36 22.43 -9.56
CA ILE A 5 2.49 21.25 -9.62
C ILE A 5 1.61 21.27 -8.37
N ALA A 6 0.29 21.26 -8.56
CA ALA A 6 -0.68 21.14 -7.47
C ALA A 6 -1.43 19.82 -7.61
N SER A 7 -1.70 19.14 -6.49
CA SER A 7 -2.49 17.92 -6.45
C SER A 7 -3.59 18.02 -5.40
N GLY A 8 -4.71 17.36 -5.64
CA GLY A 8 -5.84 17.33 -4.72
C GLY A 8 -6.84 16.25 -5.13
N ALA A 9 -7.61 15.78 -4.17
CA ALA A 9 -8.59 14.71 -4.39
C ALA A 9 -9.91 15.20 -4.98
N PHE A 10 -10.27 16.48 -4.86
CA PHE A 10 -11.48 17.08 -5.41
C PHE A 10 -12.79 16.33 -5.09
N HIS A 11 -12.93 15.78 -3.88
CA HIS A 11 -14.12 15.04 -3.47
C HIS A 11 -15.34 15.97 -3.27
N VAL A 12 -15.14 17.17 -2.74
CA VAL A 12 -16.19 18.13 -2.40
C VAL A 12 -16.27 19.27 -3.41
N ALA A 13 -15.14 19.68 -3.96
CA ALA A 13 -15.02 20.78 -4.91
C ALA A 13 -14.48 20.28 -6.26
N LYS A 14 -14.75 20.99 -7.33
CA LYS A 14 -14.21 20.70 -8.68
C LYS A 14 -13.00 21.61 -8.96
N PRO A 15 -12.11 21.25 -9.88
CA PRO A 15 -11.05 22.16 -10.35
C PRO A 15 -11.60 23.50 -10.88
N SER A 16 -12.85 23.53 -11.38
CA SER A 16 -13.54 24.74 -11.81
C SER A 16 -13.94 25.68 -10.68
N ASP A 17 -13.92 25.22 -9.43
CA ASP A 17 -14.27 26.04 -8.26
C ASP A 17 -13.03 26.76 -7.69
N LEU A 18 -11.86 26.49 -8.24
CA LEU A 18 -10.65 27.27 -7.94
C LEU A 18 -10.81 28.72 -8.39
N LEU A 19 -10.15 29.63 -7.69
CA LEU A 19 -10.09 31.04 -8.06
C LEU A 19 -9.68 31.20 -9.54
N PRO A 20 -10.32 32.10 -10.30
CA PRO A 20 -10.01 32.30 -11.72
C PRO A 20 -8.52 32.54 -12.01
N GLU A 21 -7.83 33.25 -11.12
CA GLU A 21 -6.39 33.53 -11.23
C GLU A 21 -5.54 32.25 -11.16
N LEU A 22 -5.95 31.28 -10.33
CA LEU A 22 -5.29 29.97 -10.21
C LEU A 22 -5.59 29.09 -11.41
N GLN A 23 -6.83 29.13 -11.91
CA GLN A 23 -7.20 28.35 -13.10
C GLN A 23 -6.37 28.77 -14.33
N GLY A 24 -6.10 30.05 -14.49
CA GLY A 24 -5.26 30.58 -15.57
C GLY A 24 -3.77 30.24 -15.41
N ARG A 25 -3.30 30.05 -14.19
CA ARG A 25 -1.89 29.72 -13.89
C ARG A 25 -1.61 28.22 -13.83
N LEU A 26 -2.65 27.39 -13.65
CA LEU A 26 -2.63 25.92 -13.64
C LEU A 26 -3.52 25.37 -14.78
N PRO A 27 -3.20 25.69 -16.05
CA PRO A 27 -4.08 25.39 -17.18
C PRO A 27 -4.11 23.90 -17.55
N ILE A 28 -3.04 23.16 -17.21
CA ILE A 28 -2.93 21.73 -17.53
C ILE A 28 -3.56 20.94 -16.38
N ARG A 29 -4.55 20.12 -16.74
CA ARG A 29 -5.23 19.24 -15.79
C ARG A 29 -4.98 17.79 -16.17
N VAL A 30 -4.57 16.99 -15.19
CA VAL A 30 -4.31 15.57 -15.36
C VAL A 30 -5.12 14.84 -14.30
N GLU A 31 -5.93 13.88 -14.74
CA GLU A 31 -6.63 12.95 -13.85
C GLU A 31 -5.83 11.65 -13.74
N LEU A 32 -5.55 11.25 -12.51
CA LEU A 32 -4.88 9.99 -12.25
C LEU A 32 -5.92 8.87 -12.14
N ARG A 33 -5.72 7.79 -12.88
CA ARG A 33 -6.55 6.60 -12.76
C ARG A 33 -6.29 5.87 -11.43
N ALA A 34 -7.31 5.15 -10.94
CA ALA A 34 -7.14 4.24 -9.82
C ALA A 34 -6.09 3.16 -10.16
N LEU A 35 -5.31 2.76 -9.16
CA LEU A 35 -4.33 1.68 -9.29
C LEU A 35 -5.05 0.33 -9.42
N THR A 36 -4.58 -0.48 -10.34
CA THR A 36 -5.02 -1.87 -10.52
C THR A 36 -4.17 -2.82 -9.67
N GLU A 37 -4.62 -4.06 -9.52
CA GLU A 37 -3.82 -5.12 -8.88
C GLU A 37 -2.43 -5.25 -9.52
N GLY A 38 -2.34 -5.24 -10.86
CA GLY A 38 -1.08 -5.28 -11.58
C GLY A 38 -0.16 -4.08 -11.29
N ASP A 39 -0.74 -2.88 -11.11
CA ASP A 39 0.04 -1.70 -10.70
C ASP A 39 0.60 -1.88 -9.28
N PHE A 40 -0.16 -2.47 -8.35
CA PHE A 40 0.32 -2.79 -6.99
C PHE A 40 1.44 -3.83 -7.00
N VAL A 41 1.35 -4.88 -7.81
CA VAL A 41 2.43 -5.86 -7.97
C VAL A 41 3.71 -5.16 -8.42
N ARG A 42 3.62 -4.29 -9.43
CA ARG A 42 4.78 -3.54 -9.93
C ARG A 42 5.38 -2.61 -8.87
N ILE A 43 4.55 -1.93 -8.08
CA ILE A 43 5.01 -1.07 -6.97
C ILE A 43 5.76 -1.90 -5.91
N LEU A 44 5.31 -3.13 -5.63
CA LEU A 44 5.93 -4.02 -4.66
C LEU A 44 7.24 -4.66 -5.16
N THR A 45 7.48 -4.70 -6.49
CA THR A 45 8.59 -5.45 -7.08
C THR A 45 9.59 -4.60 -7.88
N GLU A 46 9.12 -3.56 -8.57
CA GLU A 46 9.93 -2.84 -9.57
C GLU A 46 10.50 -1.51 -9.06
N THR A 47 10.04 -1.01 -7.91
CA THR A 47 10.52 0.27 -7.39
C THR A 47 11.84 0.11 -6.62
N ASP A 48 12.74 1.08 -6.72
CA ASP A 48 14.06 1.05 -6.05
C ASP A 48 13.94 0.88 -4.52
N ASN A 49 12.89 1.46 -3.92
CA ASN A 49 12.57 1.36 -2.50
C ASN A 49 11.24 0.61 -2.29
N ALA A 50 11.07 -0.52 -2.96
CA ALA A 50 9.87 -1.34 -2.77
C ALA A 50 9.65 -1.70 -1.30
N LEU A 51 8.38 -1.71 -0.86
CA LEU A 51 8.04 -2.06 0.52
C LEU A 51 8.55 -3.45 0.91
N THR A 52 8.56 -4.39 -0.02
CA THR A 52 9.14 -5.72 0.19
C THR A 52 10.62 -5.67 0.59
N LEU A 53 11.39 -4.75 -0.02
CA LEU A 53 12.80 -4.54 0.34
C LEU A 53 12.94 -3.85 1.70
N GLN A 54 12.09 -2.87 1.99
CA GLN A 54 12.10 -2.16 3.27
C GLN A 54 11.80 -3.11 4.44
N TYR A 55 10.75 -3.93 4.33
CA TYR A 55 10.38 -4.88 5.39
C TYR A 55 11.43 -6.00 5.54
N ARG A 56 12.04 -6.45 4.45
CA ARG A 56 13.19 -7.38 4.55
C ARG A 56 14.34 -6.76 5.33
N ALA A 57 14.74 -5.55 4.99
CA ALA A 57 15.82 -4.85 5.68
C ALA A 57 15.48 -4.59 7.16
N LEU A 58 14.22 -4.24 7.45
CA LEU A 58 13.75 -4.03 8.83
C LEU A 58 13.85 -5.32 9.65
N MET A 59 13.35 -6.44 9.14
CA MET A 59 13.40 -7.73 9.84
C MET A 59 14.83 -8.27 9.97
N ASP A 60 15.68 -7.99 8.99
CA ASP A 60 17.11 -8.39 9.04
C ASP A 60 17.85 -7.71 10.19
N THR A 61 17.44 -6.50 10.62
CA THR A 61 18.01 -5.85 11.81
C THR A 61 17.75 -6.62 13.10
N GLU A 62 16.68 -7.41 13.16
CA GLU A 62 16.32 -8.30 14.26
C GLU A 62 16.85 -9.74 14.04
N GLY A 63 17.60 -9.96 12.95
CA GLY A 63 18.13 -11.27 12.58
C GLY A 63 17.07 -12.23 12.01
N VAL A 64 15.94 -11.72 11.53
CA VAL A 64 14.88 -12.52 10.88
C VAL A 64 14.96 -12.38 9.37
N VAL A 65 15.17 -13.49 8.66
CA VAL A 65 15.26 -13.49 7.19
C VAL A 65 13.86 -13.63 6.59
N VAL A 66 13.38 -12.58 5.93
CA VAL A 66 12.07 -12.59 5.26
C VAL A 66 12.22 -12.82 3.76
N THR A 67 11.45 -13.76 3.21
CA THR A 67 11.39 -14.05 1.77
C THR A 67 9.97 -13.90 1.26
N PHE A 68 9.74 -12.98 0.34
CA PHE A 68 8.46 -12.84 -0.36
C PHE A 68 8.40 -13.79 -1.56
N LYS A 69 7.32 -14.58 -1.64
CA LYS A 69 6.99 -15.39 -2.81
C LYS A 69 6.06 -14.64 -3.76
N GLU A 70 6.05 -15.01 -5.03
CA GLU A 70 5.20 -14.36 -6.05
C GLU A 70 3.71 -14.42 -5.70
N ASP A 71 3.25 -15.57 -5.19
CA ASP A 71 1.88 -15.76 -4.72
C ASP A 71 1.53 -14.86 -3.52
N GLY A 72 2.48 -14.64 -2.61
CA GLY A 72 2.32 -13.70 -1.50
C GLY A 72 2.24 -12.25 -1.97
N ILE A 73 3.10 -11.83 -2.90
CA ILE A 73 3.05 -10.49 -3.51
C ILE A 73 1.70 -10.28 -4.23
N SER A 74 1.24 -11.27 -5.00
CA SER A 74 -0.06 -11.20 -5.68
C SER A 74 -1.22 -11.11 -4.70
N ALA A 75 -1.19 -11.87 -3.60
CA ALA A 75 -2.21 -11.79 -2.55
C ALA A 75 -2.26 -10.41 -1.88
N ILE A 76 -1.11 -9.82 -1.54
CA ILE A 76 -1.01 -8.46 -0.98
C ILE A 76 -1.60 -7.43 -1.95
N ALA A 77 -1.20 -7.51 -3.23
CA ALA A 77 -1.67 -6.59 -4.28
C ALA A 77 -3.19 -6.68 -4.49
N LYS A 78 -3.73 -7.90 -4.51
CA LYS A 78 -5.16 -8.16 -4.64
C LYS A 78 -5.94 -7.53 -3.48
N ILE A 79 -5.55 -7.80 -2.25
CA ILE A 79 -6.19 -7.24 -1.05
C ILE A 79 -6.14 -5.71 -1.06
N ALA A 80 -4.99 -5.11 -1.39
CA ALA A 80 -4.86 -3.66 -1.48
C ALA A 80 -5.79 -3.05 -2.55
N ALA A 81 -5.96 -3.72 -3.70
CA ALA A 81 -6.87 -3.29 -4.75
C ALA A 81 -8.34 -3.41 -4.31
N GLU A 82 -8.73 -4.52 -3.70
CA GLU A 82 -10.09 -4.79 -3.22
C GLU A 82 -10.50 -3.78 -2.13
N VAL A 83 -9.63 -3.51 -1.16
CA VAL A 83 -9.92 -2.54 -0.10
C VAL A 83 -10.00 -1.11 -0.64
N ASN A 84 -9.15 -0.73 -1.60
CA ASN A 84 -9.26 0.58 -2.27
C ASN A 84 -10.56 0.74 -3.07
N GLN A 85 -11.17 -0.34 -3.53
CA GLN A 85 -12.45 -0.30 -4.23
C GLN A 85 -13.65 -0.29 -3.28
N SER A 86 -13.56 -1.03 -2.17
CA SER A 86 -14.68 -1.24 -1.25
C SER A 86 -14.82 -0.20 -0.14
N VAL A 87 -13.70 0.40 0.29
CA VAL A 87 -13.68 1.36 1.40
C VAL A 87 -13.41 2.76 0.88
N GLU A 88 -12.16 3.14 0.77
CA GLU A 88 -11.72 4.44 0.27
C GLU A 88 -10.45 4.26 -0.57
N ASN A 89 -10.44 4.88 -1.74
CA ASN A 89 -9.27 4.82 -2.61
C ASN A 89 -8.20 5.80 -2.13
N ILE A 90 -7.23 5.31 -1.39
CA ILE A 90 -6.05 6.06 -0.93
C ILE A 90 -4.80 5.77 -1.78
N GLY A 91 -4.98 5.15 -2.94
CA GLY A 91 -3.91 4.84 -3.88
C GLY A 91 -2.87 3.88 -3.30
N ALA A 92 -1.60 4.10 -3.65
CA ALA A 92 -0.47 3.26 -3.21
C ALA A 92 -0.26 3.25 -1.68
N ARG A 93 -0.78 4.25 -0.96
CA ARG A 93 -0.70 4.29 0.51
C ARG A 93 -1.35 3.06 1.15
N ARG A 94 -2.33 2.44 0.47
CA ARG A 94 -2.95 1.20 0.94
C ARG A 94 -1.95 0.06 1.16
N LEU A 95 -0.88 0.01 0.37
CA LEU A 95 0.16 -1.00 0.57
C LEU A 95 0.87 -0.87 1.93
N TYR A 96 1.07 0.34 2.42
CA TYR A 96 1.67 0.55 3.75
C TYR A 96 0.78 -0.03 4.84
N THR A 97 -0.52 0.29 4.84
CA THR A 97 -1.46 -0.22 5.85
C THR A 97 -1.58 -1.75 5.80
N VAL A 98 -1.65 -2.32 4.61
CA VAL A 98 -1.70 -3.78 4.42
C VAL A 98 -0.40 -4.44 4.91
N MET A 99 0.76 -3.90 4.55
CA MET A 99 2.05 -4.44 4.98
C MET A 99 2.27 -4.29 6.48
N GLU A 100 1.92 -3.14 7.07
CA GLU A 100 1.95 -2.94 8.52
C GLU A 100 1.17 -4.04 9.24
N ARG A 101 -0.04 -4.33 8.77
CA ARG A 101 -0.88 -5.34 9.38
C ARG A 101 -0.32 -6.76 9.24
N ILE A 102 0.18 -7.12 8.06
CA ILE A 102 0.81 -8.44 7.82
C ILE A 102 2.01 -8.66 8.76
N PHE A 103 2.77 -7.62 9.02
CA PHE A 103 4.00 -7.69 9.80
C PHE A 103 3.84 -7.31 11.27
N GLU A 104 2.64 -6.92 11.72
CA GLU A 104 2.40 -6.46 13.09
C GLU A 104 2.85 -7.49 14.13
N GLU A 105 2.35 -8.72 14.03
CA GLU A 105 2.71 -9.79 14.96
C GLU A 105 4.19 -10.17 14.81
N LEU A 106 4.67 -10.34 13.58
CA LEU A 106 6.07 -10.70 13.33
C LEU A 106 7.03 -9.64 13.89
N SER A 107 6.73 -8.36 13.70
CA SER A 107 7.55 -7.26 14.21
C SER A 107 7.63 -7.27 15.75
N PHE A 108 6.52 -7.60 16.41
CA PHE A 108 6.49 -7.67 17.87
C PHE A 108 7.34 -8.82 18.42
N VAL A 109 7.32 -9.98 17.76
CA VAL A 109 8.06 -11.18 18.22
C VAL A 109 9.43 -11.35 17.55
N ALA A 110 9.82 -10.46 16.65
CA ALA A 110 11.07 -10.57 15.87
C ALA A 110 12.31 -10.74 16.75
N PRO A 111 12.49 -10.02 17.87
CA PRO A 111 13.66 -10.21 18.74
C PRO A 111 13.79 -11.64 19.28
N ASP A 112 12.67 -12.31 19.53
CA ASP A 112 12.63 -13.69 20.03
C ASP A 112 12.81 -14.74 18.91
N LYS A 113 12.71 -14.32 17.64
CA LYS A 113 12.84 -15.15 16.44
C LYS A 113 14.15 -14.96 15.67
N SER A 114 15.14 -14.35 16.29
CA SER A 114 16.45 -14.15 15.67
C SER A 114 17.04 -15.47 15.16
N GLY A 115 17.58 -15.45 13.93
CA GLY A 115 18.11 -16.64 13.24
C GLY A 115 17.04 -17.48 12.50
N GLN A 116 15.76 -17.10 12.55
CA GLN A 116 14.69 -17.78 11.82
C GLN A 116 14.48 -17.19 10.44
N SER A 117 13.84 -17.99 9.57
CA SER A 117 13.40 -17.57 8.25
C SER A 117 11.88 -17.60 8.15
N VAL A 118 11.28 -16.53 7.61
CA VAL A 118 9.85 -16.41 7.38
C VAL A 118 9.57 -16.30 5.88
N ILE A 119 8.63 -17.10 5.39
CA ILE A 119 8.22 -17.10 3.99
C ILE A 119 6.85 -16.44 3.90
N VAL A 120 6.78 -15.29 3.23
CA VAL A 120 5.53 -14.60 2.95
C VAL A 120 4.98 -15.10 1.62
N ASN A 121 4.09 -16.08 1.70
CA ASN A 121 3.33 -16.66 0.61
C ASN A 121 1.84 -16.29 0.74
N ALA A 122 0.98 -16.76 -0.16
CA ALA A 122 -0.46 -16.46 -0.13
C ALA A 122 -1.12 -16.92 1.19
N GLN A 123 -0.72 -18.09 1.72
CA GLN A 123 -1.26 -18.60 2.99
C GLN A 123 -0.89 -17.69 4.17
N TYR A 124 0.36 -17.25 4.25
CA TYR A 124 0.80 -16.31 5.29
C TYR A 124 0.01 -15.00 5.26
N VAL A 125 -0.27 -14.49 4.07
CA VAL A 125 -1.08 -13.27 3.90
C VAL A 125 -2.52 -13.50 4.34
N GLU A 126 -3.14 -14.62 3.96
CA GLU A 126 -4.49 -14.99 4.38
C GLU A 126 -4.59 -15.17 5.90
N ASP A 127 -3.62 -15.83 6.53
CA ASP A 127 -3.60 -16.06 7.97
C ASP A 127 -3.54 -14.74 8.79
N ASN A 128 -2.87 -13.72 8.24
CA ASN A 128 -2.71 -12.41 8.91
C ASN A 128 -3.79 -11.38 8.56
N LEU A 129 -4.50 -11.55 7.43
CA LEU A 129 -5.47 -10.58 6.91
C LEU A 129 -6.87 -11.15 6.67
N GLY A 130 -7.02 -12.48 6.63
CA GLY A 130 -8.24 -13.12 6.16
C GLY A 130 -9.50 -12.70 6.90
N ASP A 131 -9.42 -12.47 8.20
CA ASP A 131 -10.56 -12.02 9.00
C ASP A 131 -10.90 -10.56 8.77
N LEU A 132 -9.90 -9.72 8.49
CA LEU A 132 -10.06 -8.27 8.22
C LEU A 132 -10.67 -7.99 6.84
N THR A 133 -10.36 -8.84 5.85
CA THR A 133 -10.91 -8.67 4.50
C THR A 133 -12.36 -9.15 4.40
N ARG A 134 -12.80 -10.03 5.30
CA ARG A 134 -14.17 -10.54 5.35
C ARG A 134 -15.14 -9.59 6.08
N ASP A 135 -14.62 -8.76 6.97
CA ASP A 135 -15.41 -7.80 7.73
C ASP A 135 -15.17 -6.36 7.20
N THR A 136 -16.15 -5.86 6.45
CA THR A 136 -16.08 -4.52 5.85
C THR A 136 -16.00 -3.42 6.89
N ASP A 137 -16.55 -3.61 8.08
CA ASP A 137 -16.50 -2.62 9.16
C ASP A 137 -15.10 -2.59 9.78
N LEU A 138 -14.48 -3.76 10.01
CA LEU A 138 -13.10 -3.83 10.51
C LEU A 138 -12.10 -3.25 9.50
N SER A 139 -12.26 -3.52 8.20
CA SER A 139 -11.36 -2.98 7.17
C SER A 139 -11.42 -1.44 7.06
N ARG A 140 -12.53 -0.79 7.45
CA ARG A 140 -12.62 0.69 7.50
C ARG A 140 -11.81 1.32 8.63
N TYR A 141 -11.55 0.59 9.70
CA TYR A 141 -10.88 1.13 10.89
C TYR A 141 -9.42 0.66 11.02
N VAL A 142 -9.07 -0.44 10.37
CA VAL A 142 -7.77 -1.11 10.54
C VAL A 142 -6.91 -1.05 9.28
N LEU A 143 -7.52 -1.02 8.12
CA LEU A 143 -6.88 -0.88 6.82
C LEU A 143 -7.26 0.46 6.17
#